data_488c73380efc5af7bdb99823d1ada45f
#
_entry.id   488c73380efc5af7bdb99823d1ada45f
#
_cell.length_a   1.000
_cell.length_b   1.000
_cell.length_c   1.000
_cell.angle_alpha   90.00
_cell.angle_beta   90.00
_cell.angle_gamma   90.00
#
_symmetry.space_group_name_H-M   'P 1'
#
loop_
_entity.id
_entity.type
_entity.pdbx_description
1 polymer ?
#
loop_
_entity_poly.entity_id
_entity_poly.type
_entity_poly.pdbx_seq_one_letter_code
_entity_poly.pdbx_strand_id
1 'polypeptide(L)'
;MNFAYGVIAIVGVLAAIILGFIAVAPDDIIQPRASSVVEKVTVCTMQWEPMCGIDGETYGNLCMLNVSDIKLDYQGECVITEPEPEAEPEPETETLPMTLTVSIPEGVGVPGCEETNGCYFPYELSVAVGTTVTWINDDIAAHTVTSGNFPEHDGLFDSSIFLSGDTFEITFSDAGTFDYYCFIHPWMAGIVNVE
;
A
#
# COMPACT_ATOMS: atom_id res chain seq x y z
N MET A 1 47.79 -34.27 15.53
CA MET A 1 47.95 -35.75 15.71
C MET A 1 46.63 -36.25 16.24
N ASN A 2 46.17 -37.34 15.60
CA ASN A 2 45.04 -38.24 15.85
C ASN A 2 43.69 -37.90 15.24
N PHE A 3 43.54 -38.52 14.08
CA PHE A 3 42.31 -38.83 13.37
C PHE A 3 41.50 -39.87 14.15
N ALA A 4 40.21 -39.72 14.25
CA ALA A 4 39.27 -40.76 14.59
C ALA A 4 38.23 -40.89 13.49
N TYR A 5 38.33 -41.93 12.68
CA TYR A 5 37.35 -42.35 11.69
C TYR A 5 36.15 -42.97 12.41
N GLY A 6 34.96 -42.46 12.20
CA GLY A 6 33.69 -43.07 12.56
C GLY A 6 33.10 -43.80 11.36
N VAL A 7 33.13 -45.12 11.41
CA VAL A 7 32.52 -46.01 10.41
C VAL A 7 31.02 -46.05 10.65
N ILE A 8 30.25 -45.65 9.66
CA ILE A 8 28.79 -45.80 9.65
C ILE A 8 28.47 -47.17 9.05
N ALA A 9 27.94 -48.05 9.89
CA ALA A 9 27.44 -49.34 9.47
C ALA A 9 26.06 -49.17 8.81
N ILE A 10 25.96 -49.59 7.54
CA ILE A 10 24.69 -49.67 6.80
C ILE A 10 24.07 -51.03 7.16
N VAL A 11 22.98 -50.97 7.92
CA VAL A 11 22.13 -52.16 8.17
C VAL A 11 21.08 -52.23 7.07
N GLY A 12 21.25 -53.20 6.17
CA GLY A 12 20.25 -53.52 5.15
C GLY A 12 19.11 -54.31 5.77
N VAL A 13 17.91 -53.79 5.67
CA VAL A 13 16.66 -54.51 5.98
C VAL A 13 16.10 -55.08 4.68
N LEU A 14 16.22 -56.38 4.52
CA LEU A 14 15.53 -57.17 3.51
C LEU A 14 14.04 -57.29 3.92
N ALA A 15 13.15 -56.57 3.28
CA ALA A 15 11.72 -56.81 3.39
C ALA A 15 11.25 -57.90 2.44
N ALA A 16 10.79 -58.97 3.01
CA ALA A 16 10.20 -60.10 2.29
C ALA A 16 8.88 -59.67 1.63
N ILE A 17 8.81 -59.85 0.31
CA ILE A 17 7.59 -59.68 -0.47
C ILE A 17 6.73 -60.92 -0.27
N ILE A 18 5.66 -60.81 0.49
CA ILE A 18 4.61 -61.86 0.57
C ILE A 18 3.66 -61.60 -0.60
N LEU A 19 3.74 -62.47 -1.60
CA LEU A 19 2.77 -62.54 -2.68
C LEU A 19 1.46 -63.17 -2.16
N GLY A 20 0.53 -62.31 -1.73
CA GLY A 20 -0.86 -62.72 -1.49
C GLY A 20 -1.60 -62.77 -2.81
N PHE A 21 -1.86 -63.97 -3.34
CA PHE A 21 -2.84 -64.17 -4.42
C PHE A 21 -4.26 -63.90 -3.84
N ILE A 22 -4.85 -62.76 -4.18
CA ILE A 22 -6.26 -62.55 -3.98
C ILE A 22 -6.95 -63.12 -5.21
N ALA A 23 -7.73 -64.20 -5.03
CA ALA A 23 -8.63 -64.72 -6.05
C ALA A 23 -9.73 -63.69 -6.24
N VAL A 24 -9.71 -62.99 -7.36
CA VAL A 24 -10.84 -62.15 -7.82
C VAL A 24 -11.85 -63.10 -8.43
N ALA A 25 -13.01 -63.22 -7.80
CA ALA A 25 -14.19 -63.84 -8.39
C ALA A 25 -14.66 -63.03 -9.59
N PRO A 26 -14.92 -63.64 -10.72
CA PRO A 26 -15.56 -62.94 -11.84
C PRO A 26 -17.05 -62.97 -11.63
N ASP A 27 -17.69 -61.87 -11.22
CA ASP A 27 -19.11 -61.62 -11.45
C ASP A 27 -19.54 -60.35 -10.68
N ASP A 28 -19.19 -59.19 -11.24
CA ASP A 28 -20.00 -58.02 -11.13
C ASP A 28 -19.75 -57.15 -12.38
N ILE A 29 -20.33 -57.58 -13.45
CA ILE A 29 -20.55 -56.70 -14.61
C ILE A 29 -21.56 -55.67 -14.15
N ILE A 30 -21.04 -54.55 -13.63
CA ILE A 30 -21.86 -53.35 -13.43
C ILE A 30 -22.30 -52.88 -14.81
N GLN A 31 -23.51 -53.25 -15.17
CA GLN A 31 -24.19 -52.65 -16.30
C GLN A 31 -24.23 -51.12 -16.08
N PRO A 32 -23.79 -50.31 -17.04
CA PRO A 32 -24.06 -48.89 -16.99
C PRO A 32 -25.56 -48.71 -17.02
N ARG A 33 -26.15 -48.34 -15.89
CA ARG A 33 -27.53 -47.88 -15.81
C ARG A 33 -27.56 -46.57 -16.60
N ALA A 34 -27.95 -46.68 -17.86
CA ALA A 34 -28.28 -45.52 -18.66
C ALA A 34 -29.46 -44.84 -17.98
N SER A 35 -29.17 -43.91 -17.07
CA SER A 35 -30.11 -42.90 -16.67
C SER A 35 -30.28 -42.03 -17.90
N SER A 36 -31.29 -42.36 -18.70
CA SER A 36 -31.81 -41.44 -19.69
C SER A 36 -32.42 -40.24 -18.92
N VAL A 37 -31.60 -39.30 -18.54
CA VAL A 37 -32.07 -37.96 -18.25
C VAL A 37 -32.55 -37.44 -19.60
N VAL A 38 -33.84 -37.60 -19.86
CA VAL A 38 -34.50 -36.88 -20.95
C VAL A 38 -34.46 -35.43 -20.51
N GLU A 39 -33.43 -34.75 -20.93
CA GLU A 39 -33.35 -33.28 -20.80
C GLU A 39 -34.56 -32.73 -21.56
N LYS A 40 -35.57 -32.28 -20.80
CA LYS A 40 -36.77 -31.68 -21.37
C LYS A 40 -36.34 -30.37 -22.00
N VAL A 41 -35.99 -30.38 -23.28
CA VAL A 41 -35.71 -29.19 -24.04
C VAL A 41 -36.97 -28.33 -24.05
N THR A 42 -37.03 -27.34 -23.20
CA THR A 42 -38.08 -26.34 -23.14
C THR A 42 -37.74 -25.25 -24.15
N VAL A 43 -38.57 -25.16 -25.22
CA VAL A 43 -38.42 -24.10 -26.21
C VAL A 43 -39.31 -22.93 -25.79
N CYS A 44 -38.68 -21.79 -25.45
CA CYS A 44 -39.38 -20.57 -25.09
C CYS A 44 -39.73 -19.75 -26.33
N THR A 45 -40.85 -19.02 -26.27
CA THR A 45 -41.19 -18.03 -27.30
C THR A 45 -40.22 -16.83 -27.24
N MET A 46 -40.10 -16.13 -28.38
CA MET A 46 -39.26 -14.92 -28.46
C MET A 46 -40.05 -13.64 -28.10
N GLN A 47 -41.23 -13.81 -27.51
CA GLN A 47 -42.04 -12.67 -27.07
C GLN A 47 -41.33 -11.94 -25.94
N TRP A 48 -41.20 -10.62 -26.07
CA TRP A 48 -40.54 -9.80 -25.08
C TRP A 48 -41.55 -9.38 -24.01
N GLU A 49 -41.44 -9.99 -22.86
CA GLU A 49 -42.19 -9.66 -21.65
C GLU A 49 -41.20 -9.75 -20.50
N PRO A 50 -40.38 -8.70 -20.28
CA PRO A 50 -39.21 -8.79 -19.41
C PRO A 50 -39.59 -9.12 -17.96
N MET A 51 -38.75 -9.95 -17.34
CA MET A 51 -38.86 -10.43 -15.97
C MET A 51 -37.50 -10.23 -15.30
N CYS A 52 -37.49 -9.58 -14.14
CA CYS A 52 -36.28 -9.48 -13.33
C CYS A 52 -36.16 -10.71 -12.41
N GLY A 53 -35.03 -11.40 -12.48
CA GLY A 53 -34.69 -12.47 -11.56
C GLY A 53 -34.10 -11.94 -10.23
N ILE A 54 -34.18 -12.77 -9.20
CA ILE A 54 -33.55 -12.46 -7.89
C ILE A 54 -32.01 -12.35 -7.96
N ASP A 55 -31.42 -12.74 -9.08
CA ASP A 55 -30.01 -12.62 -9.43
C ASP A 55 -29.66 -11.24 -10.03
N GLY A 56 -30.67 -10.37 -10.24
CA GLY A 56 -30.50 -9.05 -10.82
C GLY A 56 -30.40 -9.04 -12.35
N GLU A 57 -30.62 -10.20 -13.02
CA GLU A 57 -30.57 -10.31 -14.47
C GLU A 57 -31.99 -10.18 -15.07
N THR A 58 -32.08 -9.52 -16.24
CA THR A 58 -33.32 -9.38 -16.98
C THR A 58 -33.51 -10.51 -17.98
N TYR A 59 -34.58 -11.29 -17.82
CA TYR A 59 -34.97 -12.35 -18.71
C TYR A 59 -36.04 -11.88 -19.69
N GLY A 60 -35.96 -12.31 -20.96
CA GLY A 60 -36.85 -11.85 -22.00
C GLY A 60 -38.32 -12.20 -21.78
N ASN A 61 -38.61 -13.23 -21.00
CA ASN A 61 -39.96 -13.62 -20.55
C ASN A 61 -39.87 -14.64 -19.42
N LEU A 62 -41.02 -14.94 -18.82
CA LEU A 62 -41.14 -15.90 -17.70
C LEU A 62 -40.65 -17.31 -18.07
N CYS A 63 -40.79 -17.73 -19.33
CA CYS A 63 -40.31 -19.05 -19.78
C CYS A 63 -38.77 -19.09 -19.69
N MET A 64 -38.08 -18.06 -20.16
CA MET A 64 -36.62 -17.99 -20.10
C MET A 64 -36.12 -17.95 -18.66
N LEU A 65 -36.78 -17.21 -17.78
CA LEU A 65 -36.47 -17.17 -16.36
C LEU A 65 -36.57 -18.57 -15.72
N ASN A 66 -37.67 -19.29 -16.02
CA ASN A 66 -37.92 -20.64 -15.47
C ASN A 66 -36.91 -21.68 -15.98
N VAL A 67 -36.46 -21.57 -17.24
CA VAL A 67 -35.44 -22.48 -17.80
C VAL A 67 -34.07 -22.23 -17.15
N SER A 68 -33.81 -21.03 -16.70
CA SER A 68 -32.59 -20.68 -15.97
C SER A 68 -32.62 -21.08 -14.48
N ASP A 69 -33.78 -21.67 -14.02
CA ASP A 69 -33.98 -22.07 -12.61
C ASP A 69 -33.84 -20.91 -11.61
N ILE A 70 -34.09 -19.68 -12.06
CA ILE A 70 -34.04 -18.46 -11.26
C ILE A 70 -35.46 -18.09 -10.83
N LYS A 71 -35.59 -17.63 -9.59
CA LYS A 71 -36.88 -17.15 -9.08
C LYS A 71 -37.14 -15.73 -9.60
N LEU A 72 -38.42 -15.46 -9.91
CA LEU A 72 -38.86 -14.13 -10.26
C LEU A 72 -38.78 -13.20 -9.05
N ASP A 73 -38.20 -12.03 -9.24
CA ASP A 73 -38.26 -10.93 -8.30
C ASP A 73 -39.46 -10.04 -8.59
N TYR A 74 -39.51 -9.46 -9.81
CA TYR A 74 -40.68 -8.69 -10.27
C TYR A 74 -40.82 -8.71 -11.80
N GLN A 75 -41.98 -8.27 -12.30
CA GLN A 75 -42.23 -8.10 -13.73
C GLN A 75 -41.64 -6.76 -14.22
N GLY A 76 -40.89 -6.81 -15.30
CA GLY A 76 -40.20 -5.70 -15.91
C GLY A 76 -38.69 -5.96 -16.04
N GLU A 77 -37.99 -5.04 -16.65
CA GLU A 77 -36.53 -5.07 -16.69
C GLU A 77 -35.99 -4.83 -15.30
N CYS A 78 -34.92 -5.53 -14.94
CA CYS A 78 -34.24 -5.24 -13.70
C CYS A 78 -33.80 -3.77 -13.72
N VAL A 79 -34.25 -3.01 -12.73
CA VAL A 79 -33.69 -1.70 -12.47
C VAL A 79 -32.28 -1.95 -11.97
N ILE A 80 -31.29 -1.83 -12.84
CA ILE A 80 -29.93 -1.58 -12.38
C ILE A 80 -30.05 -0.24 -11.67
N THR A 81 -30.32 -0.21 -10.38
CA THR A 81 -29.83 0.84 -9.55
C THR A 81 -28.32 0.73 -9.69
N GLU A 82 -27.77 1.38 -10.72
CA GLU A 82 -26.41 1.83 -10.68
C GLU A 82 -26.33 2.43 -9.26
N PRO A 83 -25.51 1.87 -8.36
CA PRO A 83 -25.46 2.39 -7.00
C PRO A 83 -25.31 3.88 -7.21
N GLU A 84 -26.37 4.65 -6.79
CA GLU A 84 -26.32 6.11 -6.77
C GLU A 84 -24.95 6.39 -6.19
N PRO A 85 -24.02 6.99 -7.00
CA PRO A 85 -22.61 7.00 -6.65
C PRO A 85 -22.61 7.40 -5.19
N GLU A 86 -22.36 6.38 -4.37
CA GLU A 86 -22.39 6.44 -2.90
C GLU A 86 -21.49 7.62 -2.66
N ALA A 87 -22.11 8.78 -2.28
CA ALA A 87 -21.54 10.11 -2.40
C ALA A 87 -20.09 9.93 -2.04
N GLU A 88 -19.26 9.87 -3.10
CA GLU A 88 -17.85 9.49 -3.06
C GLU A 88 -17.37 10.23 -1.84
N PRO A 89 -17.02 9.57 -0.71
CA PRO A 89 -16.82 10.22 0.56
C PRO A 89 -15.95 11.40 0.18
N GLU A 90 -16.55 12.59 0.30
CA GLU A 90 -16.00 13.88 -0.14
C GLU A 90 -14.55 13.75 0.23
N PRO A 91 -13.61 13.66 -0.73
CA PRO A 91 -12.32 13.01 -0.51
C PRO A 91 -11.89 13.59 0.81
N GLU A 92 -11.87 12.70 1.85
CA GLU A 92 -11.23 13.08 3.09
C GLU A 92 -9.93 13.59 2.54
N THR A 93 -9.78 14.90 2.54
CA THR A 93 -8.58 15.53 2.04
C THR A 93 -7.53 14.81 2.88
N GLU A 94 -7.06 13.65 2.38
CA GLU A 94 -5.77 13.16 2.79
C GLU A 94 -4.93 14.37 2.44
N THR A 95 -4.79 15.26 3.42
CA THR A 95 -3.74 16.25 3.39
C THR A 95 -2.50 15.41 3.30
N LEU A 96 -2.15 15.06 2.05
CA LEU A 96 -0.83 14.54 1.73
C LEU A 96 0.06 15.47 2.54
N PRO A 97 0.87 14.95 3.46
CA PRO A 97 1.68 15.80 4.31
C PRO A 97 2.40 16.76 3.37
N MET A 98 2.00 18.06 3.44
CA MET A 98 2.62 19.05 2.57
C MET A 98 4.08 19.06 2.95
N THR A 99 4.92 18.50 2.09
CA THR A 99 6.37 18.53 2.27
C THR A 99 6.86 19.84 1.66
N LEU A 100 7.32 20.74 2.51
CA LEU A 100 7.96 21.97 2.10
C LEU A 100 9.47 21.82 2.26
N THR A 101 10.21 22.36 1.31
CA THR A 101 11.64 22.16 1.23
C THR A 101 12.40 23.43 1.55
N VAL A 102 13.47 23.31 2.35
CA VAL A 102 14.50 24.31 2.59
C VAL A 102 15.80 23.82 1.98
N SER A 103 16.35 24.56 1.04
CA SER A 103 17.68 24.27 0.46
C SER A 103 18.79 24.94 1.28
N ILE A 104 19.92 24.27 1.38
CA ILE A 104 21.19 24.84 1.80
C ILE A 104 22.01 25.05 0.52
N PRO A 105 22.04 26.27 -0.06
CA PRO A 105 22.61 26.50 -1.38
C PRO A 105 24.13 26.28 -1.42
N GLU A 106 24.64 26.05 -2.63
CA GLU A 106 26.09 25.92 -2.84
C GLU A 106 26.85 27.17 -2.41
N GLY A 107 27.96 27.00 -1.67
CA GLY A 107 28.87 28.05 -1.29
C GLY A 107 28.58 28.73 0.05
N VAL A 108 27.56 28.28 0.81
CA VAL A 108 27.22 28.89 2.11
C VAL A 108 28.07 28.38 3.27
N GLY A 109 28.92 27.38 3.04
CA GLY A 109 29.93 26.93 4.00
C GLY A 109 30.98 27.96 4.37
N VAL A 110 30.93 29.19 3.79
CA VAL A 110 31.78 30.36 4.14
C VAL A 110 30.89 31.54 4.51
N PRO A 111 31.35 32.48 5.40
CA PRO A 111 30.56 33.63 5.77
C PRO A 111 30.19 34.53 4.59
N GLY A 112 29.05 35.21 4.68
CA GLY A 112 28.52 36.15 3.68
C GLY A 112 27.06 35.91 3.28
N CYS A 113 26.57 34.66 3.39
CA CYS A 113 25.19 34.34 3.08
C CYS A 113 24.19 34.94 4.10
N GLU A 114 24.65 35.21 5.33
CA GLU A 114 23.87 35.84 6.40
C GLU A 114 23.49 37.30 6.08
N GLU A 115 24.25 37.99 5.25
CA GLU A 115 23.95 39.38 4.86
C GLU A 115 22.65 39.51 4.07
N THR A 116 22.25 38.42 3.41
CA THR A 116 21.05 38.37 2.57
C THR A 116 20.00 37.34 3.05
N ASN A 117 20.20 36.75 4.23
CA ASN A 117 19.43 35.60 4.72
C ASN A 117 19.38 34.44 3.73
N GLY A 118 20.50 34.22 3.02
CA GLY A 118 20.58 33.21 1.94
C GLY A 118 21.25 31.91 2.34
N CYS A 119 21.56 31.69 3.64
CA CYS A 119 22.25 30.50 4.09
C CYS A 119 21.35 29.25 4.10
N TYR A 120 20.09 29.43 4.46
CA TYR A 120 18.98 28.49 4.24
C TYR A 120 17.95 29.18 3.37
N PHE A 121 17.45 28.52 2.36
CA PHE A 121 16.50 29.12 1.44
C PHE A 121 15.20 28.29 1.29
N PRO A 122 14.04 28.85 1.65
CA PRO A 122 13.87 30.20 2.22
C PRO A 122 14.43 30.29 3.65
N TYR A 123 14.82 31.49 4.06
CA TYR A 123 15.28 31.79 5.42
C TYR A 123 14.18 31.64 6.46
N GLU A 124 12.99 32.08 6.12
CA GLU A 124 11.78 31.99 6.92
C GLU A 124 10.71 31.24 6.14
N LEU A 125 10.17 30.20 6.77
CA LEU A 125 9.17 29.32 6.17
C LEU A 125 7.94 29.29 7.08
N SER A 126 6.76 29.62 6.55
CA SER A 126 5.48 29.47 7.27
C SER A 126 4.76 28.22 6.81
N VAL A 127 4.33 27.40 7.76
CA VAL A 127 3.71 26.09 7.51
C VAL A 127 2.51 25.86 8.44
N ALA A 128 1.58 25.02 8.03
CA ALA A 128 0.50 24.56 8.90
C ALA A 128 1.00 23.50 9.89
N VAL A 129 0.34 23.37 11.05
CA VAL A 129 0.56 22.25 11.97
C VAL A 129 0.39 20.92 11.23
N GLY A 130 1.29 19.96 11.48
CA GLY A 130 1.31 18.65 10.81
C GLY A 130 2.13 18.63 9.52
N THR A 131 2.69 19.75 9.08
CA THR A 131 3.55 19.82 7.89
C THR A 131 4.91 19.20 8.17
N THR A 132 5.41 18.42 7.21
CA THR A 132 6.81 17.96 7.20
C THR A 132 7.66 18.95 6.40
N VAL A 133 8.72 19.43 7.01
CA VAL A 133 9.75 20.27 6.35
C VAL A 133 10.97 19.41 6.08
N THR A 134 11.46 19.48 4.84
CA THR A 134 12.66 18.76 4.40
C THR A 134 13.79 19.75 4.10
N TRP A 135 14.91 19.63 4.78
CA TRP A 135 16.15 20.34 4.43
C TRP A 135 16.96 19.49 3.47
N ILE A 136 17.50 20.12 2.43
CA ILE A 136 18.38 19.47 1.44
C ILE A 136 19.73 20.19 1.46
N ASN A 137 20.81 19.44 1.62
CA ASN A 137 22.15 20.02 1.51
C ASN A 137 22.60 20.00 0.04
N ASP A 138 22.38 21.12 -0.65
CA ASP A 138 22.84 21.33 -2.02
C ASP A 138 24.27 21.89 -2.08
N ASP A 139 24.88 22.21 -0.90
CA ASP A 139 26.27 22.63 -0.82
C ASP A 139 27.23 21.43 -0.87
N ILE A 140 28.48 21.70 -1.21
CA ILE A 140 29.58 20.71 -1.14
C ILE A 140 30.09 20.51 0.29
N ALA A 141 29.85 21.50 1.16
CA ALA A 141 30.22 21.45 2.58
C ALA A 141 29.22 20.60 3.39
N ALA A 142 29.67 20.09 4.52
CA ALA A 142 28.83 19.49 5.52
C ALA A 142 28.08 20.56 6.33
N HIS A 143 26.83 20.31 6.72
CA HIS A 143 26.02 21.24 7.52
C HIS A 143 25.29 20.51 8.66
N THR A 144 24.61 21.29 9.51
CA THR A 144 23.60 20.78 10.45
C THR A 144 22.35 21.65 10.39
N VAL A 145 21.21 21.10 10.84
CA VAL A 145 19.99 21.83 11.15
C VAL A 145 19.69 21.56 12.63
N THR A 146 20.07 22.48 13.47
CA THR A 146 20.03 22.35 14.93
C THR A 146 19.08 23.39 15.50
N SER A 147 18.04 22.98 16.24
CA SER A 147 17.04 23.87 16.81
C SER A 147 17.63 24.77 17.92
N GLY A 148 17.12 26.00 18.00
CA GLY A 148 17.57 27.04 18.92
C GLY A 148 18.37 28.14 18.25
N ASN A 149 19.10 28.92 19.04
CA ASN A 149 19.91 30.04 18.59
C ASN A 149 21.39 29.84 19.00
N PHE A 150 22.30 29.89 18.03
CA PHE A 150 23.72 29.66 18.32
C PHE A 150 24.23 30.53 19.49
N PRO A 151 24.98 29.97 20.47
CA PRO A 151 25.42 28.57 20.55
C PRO A 151 24.46 27.64 21.32
N GLU A 152 23.25 28.08 21.67
CA GLU A 152 22.32 27.39 22.54
C GLU A 152 21.35 26.55 21.74
N HIS A 153 21.43 25.23 21.94
CA HIS A 153 20.55 24.24 21.39
C HIS A 153 19.39 23.97 22.35
N ASP A 154 18.16 24.03 21.89
CA ASP A 154 16.95 23.86 22.73
C ASP A 154 16.48 22.41 22.86
N GLY A 155 17.05 21.51 22.07
CA GLY A 155 16.78 20.08 22.14
C GLY A 155 15.55 19.60 21.38
N LEU A 156 14.92 20.44 20.58
CA LEU A 156 13.72 20.04 19.83
C LEU A 156 14.06 19.18 18.63
N PHE A 157 15.09 19.54 17.87
CA PHE A 157 15.59 18.72 16.76
C PHE A 157 17.07 19.00 16.44
N ASP A 158 17.74 18.00 15.88
CA ASP A 158 19.11 18.07 15.40
C ASP A 158 19.32 17.04 14.28
N SER A 159 19.76 17.49 13.12
CA SER A 159 20.07 16.61 11.98
C SER A 159 21.36 15.81 12.17
N SER A 160 22.17 16.11 13.18
CA SER A 160 23.59 15.79 13.16
C SER A 160 24.26 16.36 11.90
N ILE A 161 25.51 15.99 11.62
CA ILE A 161 26.19 16.39 10.39
C ILE A 161 25.61 15.63 9.21
N PHE A 162 25.15 16.35 8.18
CA PHE A 162 24.71 15.75 6.91
C PHE A 162 25.51 16.35 5.74
N LEU A 163 25.83 15.49 4.79
CA LEU A 163 26.74 15.78 3.70
C LEU A 163 26.00 16.29 2.46
N SER A 164 26.75 16.70 1.46
CA SER A 164 26.19 17.11 0.15
C SER A 164 25.25 16.07 -0.41
N GLY A 165 24.04 16.47 -0.78
CA GLY A 165 22.98 15.63 -1.32
C GLY A 165 22.14 14.88 -0.27
N ASP A 166 22.53 14.92 1.02
CA ASP A 166 21.72 14.36 2.10
C ASP A 166 20.50 15.24 2.40
N THR A 167 19.49 14.65 3.02
CA THR A 167 18.27 15.33 3.47
C THR A 167 18.00 15.08 4.94
N PHE A 168 17.32 16.05 5.58
CA PHE A 168 16.83 15.95 6.96
C PHE A 168 15.38 16.38 7.01
N GLU A 169 14.52 15.68 7.75
CA GLU A 169 13.08 15.91 7.78
C GLU A 169 12.55 16.02 9.19
N ILE A 170 11.64 16.99 9.42
CA ILE A 170 10.89 17.14 10.67
C ILE A 170 9.43 17.43 10.37
N THR A 171 8.53 16.73 11.07
CA THR A 171 7.10 17.04 11.09
C THR A 171 6.79 17.90 12.31
N PHE A 172 6.26 19.10 12.08
CA PHE A 172 5.92 20.05 13.14
C PHE A 172 4.49 19.81 13.63
N SER A 173 4.35 19.18 14.80
CA SER A 173 3.04 18.83 15.40
C SER A 173 2.42 19.95 16.21
N ASP A 174 3.18 20.96 16.61
CA ASP A 174 2.77 22.04 17.47
C ASP A 174 2.94 23.38 16.80
N ALA A 175 2.00 24.32 17.01
CA ALA A 175 2.15 25.69 16.54
C ALA A 175 3.25 26.42 17.34
N GLY A 176 4.01 27.26 16.67
CA GLY A 176 5.10 28.01 17.29
C GLY A 176 6.12 28.54 16.27
N THR A 177 7.12 29.27 16.78
CA THR A 177 8.27 29.70 16.00
C THR A 177 9.47 28.86 16.40
N PHE A 178 10.10 28.25 15.42
CA PHE A 178 11.24 27.35 15.60
C PHE A 178 12.45 27.96 14.90
N ASP A 179 13.32 28.60 15.69
CA ASP A 179 14.62 29.07 15.22
C ASP A 179 15.55 27.86 15.06
N TYR A 180 16.41 27.92 14.07
CA TYR A 180 17.44 26.89 13.87
C TYR A 180 18.70 27.48 13.25
N TYR A 181 19.80 26.76 13.41
CA TYR A 181 21.13 27.22 12.96
C TYR A 181 22.00 26.04 12.53
N CYS A 182 23.12 26.33 11.87
CA CYS A 182 24.16 25.33 11.61
C CYS A 182 25.22 25.40 12.73
N PHE A 183 25.38 24.28 13.45
CA PHE A 183 26.33 24.22 14.57
C PHE A 183 27.79 24.42 14.13
N ILE A 184 28.15 23.96 12.93
CA ILE A 184 29.50 24.05 12.39
C ILE A 184 29.76 25.35 11.60
N HIS A 185 28.69 26.09 11.25
CA HIS A 185 28.75 27.38 10.55
C HIS A 185 27.87 28.42 11.28
N PRO A 186 28.38 29.05 12.35
CA PRO A 186 27.54 29.83 13.28
C PRO A 186 26.81 31.04 12.69
N TRP A 187 27.19 31.46 11.48
CA TRP A 187 26.52 32.55 10.75
C TRP A 187 25.21 32.12 10.06
N MET A 188 25.01 30.82 9.92
CA MET A 188 23.83 30.28 9.24
C MET A 188 22.68 30.10 10.22
N ALA A 189 21.57 30.79 9.96
CA ALA A 189 20.35 30.67 10.73
C ALA A 189 19.12 30.62 9.80
N GLY A 190 17.99 30.12 10.32
CA GLY A 190 16.71 30.09 9.65
C GLY A 190 15.56 29.96 10.64
N ILE A 191 14.32 30.09 10.17
CA ILE A 191 13.12 30.11 11.00
C ILE A 191 12.01 29.28 10.33
N VAL A 192 11.31 28.46 11.11
CA VAL A 192 10.04 27.85 10.72
C VAL A 192 8.94 28.39 11.63
N ASN A 193 7.93 29.04 11.05
CA ASN A 193 6.71 29.47 11.71
C ASN A 193 5.60 28.47 11.44
N VAL A 194 5.04 27.90 12.49
CA VAL A 194 3.98 26.87 12.42
C VAL A 194 2.68 27.45 12.98
N GLU A 195 1.60 27.46 12.17
CA GLU A 195 0.31 28.06 12.51
C GLU A 195 -0.90 27.21 12.08
#